data_8ab9a7656e4fcef7a46acaf32fcd81bb
#
_entry.id   8ab9a7656e4fcef7a46acaf32fcd81bb
#
_cell.length_a   1.000
_cell.length_b   1.000
_cell.length_c   1.000
_cell.angle_alpha   90.00
_cell.angle_beta   90.00
_cell.angle_gamma   90.00
#
_symmetry.space_group_name_H-M   'P 1'
#
loop_
_entity.id
_entity.type
_entity.pdbx_description
1 polymer ?
#
loop_
_entity_poly.entity_id
_entity_poly.type
_entity_poly.pdbx_seq_one_letter_code
_entity_poly.pdbx_strand_id
1 'polypeptide(L)'
;MPRPAPYRLDLASYPVRETVPTRYGDLDAMGHINNVAFAGLFETARVRFNWTLGHINRENGFRAVVAMNAVNYLAEGSFPADVQIATGIGKVGRRSWEILAVMHQNGRAIATCDTVLVMTDPKDGSLPDDFRQALAAKTMLAQPDGPGANSAD
;
A
#
# COMPACT_ATOMS: atom_id res chain seq x y z
N MET A 1 3.87 0.49 -19.15
CA MET A 1 2.76 0.44 -18.17
C MET A 1 2.03 1.77 -18.13
N PRO A 2 0.71 1.76 -18.05
CA PRO A 2 -0.02 3.00 -17.86
C PRO A 2 0.36 3.63 -16.51
N ARG A 3 0.45 4.96 -16.49
CA ARG A 3 0.70 5.72 -15.26
C ARG A 3 -0.47 5.50 -14.29
N PRO A 4 -0.22 5.40 -12.97
CA PRO A 4 -1.29 5.32 -12.00
C PRO A 4 -2.28 6.48 -12.13
N ALA A 5 -3.57 6.21 -11.85
CA ALA A 5 -4.61 7.24 -11.90
C ALA A 5 -4.28 8.40 -10.92
N PRO A 6 -4.67 9.64 -11.22
CA PRO A 6 -4.29 10.80 -10.42
C PRO A 6 -4.60 10.69 -8.93
N TYR A 7 -5.76 10.14 -8.55
CA TYR A 7 -6.12 9.95 -7.14
C TYR A 7 -5.14 9.03 -6.40
N ARG A 8 -4.48 8.09 -7.11
CA ARG A 8 -3.47 7.20 -6.53
C ARG A 8 -2.17 7.92 -6.16
N LEU A 9 -1.93 9.10 -6.70
CA LEU A 9 -0.73 9.89 -6.46
C LEU A 9 -0.91 10.91 -5.33
N ASP A 10 -2.13 11.10 -4.84
CA ASP A 10 -2.45 12.05 -3.78
C ASP A 10 -2.48 11.36 -2.41
N LEU A 11 -1.66 11.85 -1.48
CA LEU A 11 -1.67 11.37 -0.09
C LEU A 11 -3.05 11.48 0.56
N ALA A 12 -3.85 12.50 0.19
CA ALA A 12 -5.19 12.72 0.73
C ALA A 12 -6.21 11.62 0.37
N SER A 13 -5.90 10.81 -0.65
CA SER A 13 -6.74 9.68 -1.06
C SER A 13 -6.68 8.47 -0.13
N TYR A 14 -5.78 8.49 0.85
CA TYR A 14 -5.47 7.36 1.71
C TYR A 14 -5.81 7.64 3.18
N PRO A 15 -6.38 6.67 3.90
CA PRO A 15 -6.80 6.87 5.30
C PRO A 15 -5.63 6.87 6.30
N VAL A 16 -4.49 6.27 5.97
CA VAL A 16 -3.35 6.13 6.88
C VAL A 16 -2.10 6.68 6.23
N ARG A 17 -1.30 7.39 7.01
CA ARG A 17 0.01 7.92 6.58
C ARG A 17 1.04 7.67 7.64
N GLU A 18 2.27 7.39 7.23
CA GLU A 18 3.41 7.34 8.12
C GLU A 18 4.66 7.91 7.45
N THR A 19 5.59 8.37 8.26
CA THR A 19 6.92 8.79 7.83
C THR A 19 7.89 7.65 8.09
N VAL A 20 8.64 7.26 7.09
CA VAL A 20 9.66 6.21 7.19
C VAL A 20 11.02 6.82 6.85
N PRO A 21 12.01 6.73 7.76
CA PRO A 21 13.34 7.24 7.47
C PRO A 21 14.03 6.38 6.41
N THR A 22 14.76 7.05 5.52
CA THR A 22 15.67 6.40 4.58
C THR A 22 16.99 6.08 5.26
N ARG A 23 17.73 5.12 4.72
CA ARG A 23 19.05 4.73 5.20
C ARG A 23 20.09 4.90 4.08
N TYR A 24 21.32 5.17 4.46
CA TYR A 24 22.41 5.22 3.47
C TYR A 24 22.53 3.90 2.70
N GLY A 25 22.30 2.76 3.36
CA GLY A 25 22.30 1.45 2.72
C GLY A 25 21.15 1.18 1.74
N ASP A 26 20.15 2.08 1.66
CA ASP A 26 19.07 1.99 0.67
C ASP A 26 19.50 2.50 -0.72
N LEU A 27 20.66 3.13 -0.83
CA LEU A 27 21.18 3.71 -2.07
C LEU A 27 21.87 2.67 -2.95
N ASP A 28 21.71 2.82 -4.26
CA ASP A 28 22.51 2.13 -5.27
C ASP A 28 23.81 2.88 -5.59
N ALA A 29 24.59 2.36 -6.52
CA ALA A 29 25.85 2.96 -6.94
C ALA A 29 25.67 4.34 -7.62
N MET A 30 24.45 4.69 -8.06
CA MET A 30 24.13 6.00 -8.65
C MET A 30 23.68 7.02 -7.61
N GLY A 31 23.62 6.64 -6.32
CA GLY A 31 23.19 7.52 -5.24
C GLY A 31 21.67 7.69 -5.11
N HIS A 32 20.88 6.85 -5.75
CA HIS A 32 19.43 6.85 -5.66
C HIS A 32 18.93 5.66 -4.83
N ILE A 33 17.76 5.80 -4.21
CA ILE A 33 17.12 4.68 -3.54
C ILE A 33 16.92 3.55 -4.56
N ASN A 34 17.50 2.39 -4.29
CA ASN A 34 17.40 1.27 -5.21
C ASN A 34 15.98 0.64 -5.20
N ASN A 35 15.63 -0.06 -6.27
CA ASN A 35 14.30 -0.65 -6.42
C ASN A 35 13.95 -1.69 -5.33
N VAL A 36 14.94 -2.42 -4.80
CA VAL A 36 14.74 -3.36 -3.68
C VAL A 36 14.41 -2.60 -2.40
N ALA A 37 15.09 -1.47 -2.14
CA ALA A 37 14.81 -0.63 -0.98
C ALA A 37 13.40 0.00 -1.06
N PHE A 38 12.93 0.41 -2.23
CA PHE A 38 11.52 0.84 -2.42
C PHE A 38 10.55 -0.24 -1.94
N ALA A 39 10.75 -1.49 -2.35
CA ALA A 39 9.90 -2.60 -1.93
C ALA A 39 9.97 -2.81 -0.41
N GLY A 40 11.14 -2.72 0.20
CA GLY A 40 11.33 -2.83 1.65
C GLY A 40 10.66 -1.71 2.45
N LEU A 41 10.71 -0.47 1.95
CA LEU A 41 10.01 0.67 2.57
C LEU A 41 8.49 0.49 2.51
N PHE A 42 7.94 0.08 1.37
CA PHE A 42 6.53 -0.26 1.25
C PHE A 42 6.13 -1.44 2.14
N GLU A 43 6.98 -2.47 2.25
CA GLU A 43 6.74 -3.59 3.15
C GLU A 43 6.65 -3.14 4.61
N THR A 44 7.56 -2.28 5.05
CA THR A 44 7.55 -1.72 6.40
C THR A 44 6.22 -1.03 6.70
N ALA A 45 5.77 -0.15 5.81
CA ALA A 45 4.49 0.55 5.94
C ALA A 45 3.31 -0.43 5.94
N ARG A 46 3.31 -1.41 5.03
CA ARG A 46 2.27 -2.44 4.94
C ARG A 46 2.18 -3.30 6.20
N VAL A 47 3.32 -3.73 6.74
CA VAL A 47 3.33 -4.54 7.98
C VAL A 47 2.77 -3.74 9.15
N ARG A 48 3.20 -2.50 9.34
CA ARG A 48 2.65 -1.61 10.37
C ARG A 48 1.15 -1.39 10.20
N PHE A 49 0.72 -1.12 8.97
CA PHE A 49 -0.69 -0.98 8.64
C PHE A 49 -1.50 -2.23 9.01
N ASN A 50 -1.02 -3.40 8.62
CA ASN A 50 -1.67 -4.68 8.93
C ASN A 50 -1.77 -4.93 10.44
N TRP A 51 -0.78 -4.51 11.21
CA TRP A 51 -0.84 -4.63 12.68
C TRP A 51 -1.98 -3.81 13.29
N THR A 52 -2.34 -2.67 12.69
CA THR A 52 -3.48 -1.86 13.15
C THR A 52 -4.83 -2.53 12.89
N LEU A 53 -4.89 -3.53 12.02
CA LEU A 53 -6.10 -4.30 11.72
C LEU A 53 -6.40 -5.38 12.79
N GLY A 54 -5.46 -5.66 13.70
CA GLY A 54 -5.68 -6.48 14.89
C GLY A 54 -5.74 -8.00 14.68
N HIS A 55 -5.60 -8.50 13.44
CA HIS A 55 -5.82 -9.91 13.12
C HIS A 55 -4.55 -10.68 12.73
N ILE A 56 -3.44 -9.99 12.55
CA ILE A 56 -2.18 -10.64 12.17
C ILE A 56 -1.40 -11.02 13.41
N ASN A 57 -1.96 -11.97 14.13
CA ASN A 57 -1.21 -12.59 15.18
C ASN A 57 -1.28 -14.12 14.98
N ARG A 58 -0.15 -14.77 15.17
CA ARG A 58 -0.02 -16.23 14.96
C ARG A 58 -0.86 -17.05 15.95
N GLU A 59 -1.26 -16.47 17.05
CA GLU A 59 -2.03 -17.13 18.10
C GLU A 59 -3.45 -17.44 17.67
N ASN A 60 -4.04 -16.62 16.80
CA ASN A 60 -5.40 -16.80 16.28
C ASN A 60 -5.49 -17.75 15.07
N GLY A 61 -4.38 -18.33 14.62
CA GLY A 61 -4.35 -19.17 13.42
C GLY A 61 -4.54 -18.42 12.11
N PHE A 62 -4.74 -17.09 12.15
CA PHE A 62 -4.88 -16.26 10.96
C PHE A 62 -3.52 -16.13 10.25
N ARG A 63 -3.45 -16.66 9.05
CA ARG A 63 -2.27 -16.59 8.20
C ARG A 63 -2.58 -15.89 6.89
N ALA A 64 -1.75 -14.91 6.56
CA ALA A 64 -1.82 -14.23 5.28
C ALA A 64 -0.47 -14.29 4.57
N VAL A 65 -0.51 -14.46 3.28
CA VAL A 65 0.67 -14.42 2.40
C VAL A 65 0.48 -13.36 1.32
N VAL A 66 1.58 -12.77 0.89
CA VAL A 66 1.59 -11.87 -0.27
C VAL A 66 1.49 -12.73 -1.52
N ALA A 67 0.41 -12.53 -2.28
CA ALA A 67 0.20 -13.20 -3.57
C ALA A 67 0.70 -12.36 -4.75
N MET A 68 0.68 -11.03 -4.61
CA MET A 68 1.13 -10.10 -5.63
C MET A 68 1.67 -8.83 -4.99
N ASN A 69 2.72 -8.28 -5.54
CA ASN A 69 3.27 -7.00 -5.15
C ASN A 69 3.76 -6.27 -6.41
N ALA A 70 3.07 -5.21 -6.79
CA ALA A 70 3.36 -4.43 -7.99
C ALA A 70 3.79 -3.02 -7.63
N VAL A 71 5.04 -2.68 -7.90
CA VAL A 71 5.60 -1.35 -7.67
C VAL A 71 5.71 -0.60 -8.99
N ASN A 72 5.15 0.61 -9.04
CA ASN A 72 5.36 1.56 -10.12
C ASN A 72 6.35 2.63 -9.67
N TYR A 73 7.47 2.73 -10.32
CA TYR A 73 8.48 3.76 -10.08
C TYR A 73 8.17 5.00 -10.92
N LEU A 74 8.01 6.15 -10.28
CA LEU A 74 7.58 7.40 -10.91
C LEU A 74 8.70 8.42 -10.96
N ALA A 75 9.59 8.40 -9.96
CA ALA A 75 10.73 9.29 -9.84
C ALA A 75 11.80 8.66 -8.93
N GLU A 76 12.98 9.22 -8.99
CA GLU A 76 14.09 8.84 -8.13
C GLU A 76 13.83 9.28 -6.68
N GLY A 77 14.24 8.45 -5.73
CA GLY A 77 14.33 8.80 -4.32
C GLY A 77 15.78 9.03 -3.89
N SER A 78 15.97 9.74 -2.81
CA SER A 78 17.29 10.13 -2.30
C SER A 78 17.42 9.96 -0.78
N PHE A 79 18.62 10.03 -0.29
CA PHE A 79 18.98 10.07 1.13
C PHE A 79 19.58 11.46 1.43
N PRO A 80 19.39 12.06 2.61
CA PRO A 80 18.79 11.50 3.84
C PRO A 80 17.31 11.83 4.06
N ALA A 81 16.63 12.43 3.08
CA ALA A 81 15.23 12.81 3.25
C ALA A 81 14.34 11.60 3.54
N ASP A 82 13.45 11.73 4.54
CA ASP A 82 12.45 10.72 4.84
C ASP A 82 11.44 10.56 3.71
N VAL A 83 10.80 9.42 3.64
CA VAL A 83 9.64 9.20 2.77
C VAL A 83 8.35 9.20 3.56
N GLN A 84 7.29 9.74 2.98
CA GLN A 84 5.93 9.60 3.47
C GLN A 84 5.23 8.50 2.69
N ILE A 85 4.68 7.52 3.37
CA ILE A 85 3.92 6.43 2.76
C ILE A 85 2.49 6.50 3.24
N ALA A 86 1.57 6.66 2.30
CA ALA A 86 0.14 6.60 2.55
C ALA A 86 -0.42 5.26 2.09
N THR A 87 -1.30 4.68 2.90
CA THR A 87 -1.80 3.32 2.72
C THR A 87 -3.31 3.26 2.93
N GLY A 88 -3.99 2.46 2.11
CA GLY A 88 -5.43 2.22 2.22
C GLY A 88 -5.82 0.88 1.61
N ILE A 89 -7.03 0.42 1.93
CA ILE A 89 -7.60 -0.81 1.40
C ILE A 89 -8.28 -0.52 0.05
N GLY A 90 -7.94 -1.31 -0.94
CA GLY A 90 -8.60 -1.37 -2.24
C GLY A 90 -9.71 -2.42 -2.27
N LYS A 91 -9.62 -3.39 -3.17
CA LYS A 91 -10.59 -4.46 -3.32
C LYS A 91 -10.49 -5.48 -2.19
N VAL A 92 -11.64 -5.98 -1.73
CA VAL A 92 -11.74 -7.06 -0.75
C VAL A 92 -12.52 -8.21 -1.38
N GLY A 93 -11.87 -9.36 -1.50
CA GLY A 93 -12.46 -10.59 -2.01
C GLY A 93 -12.94 -11.51 -0.89
N ARG A 94 -13.28 -12.76 -1.24
CA ARG A 94 -13.72 -13.75 -0.25
C ARG A 94 -12.59 -14.11 0.73
N ARG A 95 -11.37 -14.29 0.25
CA ARG A 95 -10.20 -14.70 1.04
C ARG A 95 -8.96 -13.83 0.76
N SER A 96 -9.13 -12.72 0.08
CA SER A 96 -8.04 -11.82 -0.29
C SER A 96 -8.44 -10.37 -0.08
N TRP A 97 -7.45 -9.52 0.08
CA TRP A 97 -7.62 -8.07 0.10
C TRP A 97 -6.44 -7.39 -0.55
N GLU A 98 -6.69 -6.21 -1.06
CA GLU A 98 -5.71 -5.37 -1.72
C GLU A 98 -5.32 -4.21 -0.82
N ILE A 99 -4.02 -4.00 -0.66
CA ILE A 99 -3.46 -2.83 -0.01
C ILE A 99 -2.84 -1.96 -1.08
N LEU A 100 -3.31 -0.73 -1.16
CA LEU A 100 -2.81 0.29 -2.07
C LEU A 100 -1.95 1.28 -1.30
N ALA A 101 -0.81 1.65 -1.85
CA ALA A 101 0.09 2.61 -1.23
C ALA A 101 0.70 3.58 -2.24
N VAL A 102 1.07 4.75 -1.74
CA VAL A 102 1.87 5.75 -2.47
C VAL A 102 2.99 6.23 -1.58
N MET A 103 4.16 6.42 -2.17
CA MET A 103 5.34 6.96 -1.50
C MET A 103 5.65 8.35 -2.05
N HIS A 104 5.75 9.32 -1.15
CA HIS A 104 6.18 10.67 -1.43
C HIS A 104 7.53 10.96 -0.81
N GLN A 105 8.32 11.77 -1.49
CA GLN A 105 9.53 12.38 -0.95
C GLN A 105 9.63 13.79 -1.46
N ASN A 106 9.97 14.73 -0.58
CA ASN A 106 10.07 16.16 -0.93
C ASN A 106 8.82 16.71 -1.65
N GLY A 107 7.64 16.31 -1.19
CA GLY A 107 6.34 16.82 -1.66
C GLY A 107 5.86 16.25 -3.00
N ARG A 108 6.50 15.21 -3.55
CA ARG A 108 6.06 14.55 -4.79
C ARG A 108 5.96 13.04 -4.67
N ALA A 109 5.04 12.45 -5.41
CA ALA A 109 4.95 10.99 -5.53
C ALA A 109 6.16 10.45 -6.29
N ILE A 110 6.86 9.49 -5.69
CA ILE A 110 8.03 8.82 -6.28
C ILE A 110 7.76 7.35 -6.64
N ALA A 111 6.77 6.72 -6.01
CA ALA A 111 6.32 5.37 -6.36
C ALA A 111 4.90 5.10 -5.86
N THR A 112 4.24 4.10 -6.45
CA THR A 112 3.05 3.46 -5.90
C THR A 112 3.29 1.97 -5.75
N CYS A 113 2.56 1.33 -4.83
CA CYS A 113 2.62 -0.11 -4.64
C CYS A 113 1.22 -0.69 -4.44
N ASP A 114 0.89 -1.71 -5.20
CA ASP A 114 -0.33 -2.49 -5.07
C ASP A 114 0.04 -3.89 -4.58
N THR A 115 -0.51 -4.29 -3.44
CA THR A 115 -0.23 -5.58 -2.83
C THR A 115 -1.52 -6.36 -2.64
N VAL A 116 -1.56 -7.59 -3.09
CA VAL A 116 -2.65 -8.52 -2.79
C VAL A 116 -2.18 -9.53 -1.76
N LEU A 117 -2.93 -9.61 -0.66
CA LEU A 117 -2.74 -10.62 0.36
C LEU A 117 -3.87 -11.65 0.29
N VAL A 118 -3.54 -12.89 0.59
CA VAL A 118 -4.48 -14.02 0.59
C VAL A 118 -4.41 -14.72 1.94
N MET A 119 -5.57 -14.97 2.53
CA MET A 119 -5.67 -15.80 3.73
C MET A 119 -5.50 -17.26 3.36
N THR A 120 -4.66 -17.95 4.12
CA THR A 120 -4.31 -19.37 3.89
C THR A 120 -4.86 -20.30 4.97
N ASP A 121 -5.92 -19.89 5.69
CA ASP A 121 -6.55 -20.76 6.67
C ASP A 121 -7.15 -21.99 5.97
N PRO A 122 -6.81 -23.21 6.42
CA PRO A 122 -7.26 -24.44 5.79
C PRO A 122 -8.75 -24.78 6.03
N LYS A 123 -9.44 -24.12 6.99
CA LYS A 123 -10.79 -24.54 7.40
C LYS A 123 -11.90 -24.14 6.44
N ASP A 124 -12.02 -22.85 6.12
CA ASP A 124 -13.03 -22.41 5.16
C ASP A 124 -12.48 -21.36 4.15
N GLY A 125 -11.39 -20.72 4.50
CA GLY A 125 -10.70 -19.79 3.63
C GLY A 125 -11.41 -18.46 3.37
N SER A 126 -12.47 -18.13 4.10
CA SER A 126 -13.13 -16.84 4.03
C SER A 126 -12.56 -15.89 5.07
N LEU A 127 -12.48 -14.60 4.72
CA LEU A 127 -12.07 -13.57 5.69
C LEU A 127 -13.12 -13.48 6.80
N PRO A 128 -12.73 -13.46 8.10
CA PRO A 128 -13.66 -13.27 9.20
C PRO A 128 -14.41 -11.92 9.09
N ASP A 129 -15.65 -11.88 9.59
CA ASP A 129 -16.50 -10.68 9.49
C ASP A 129 -15.91 -9.47 10.22
N ASP A 130 -15.33 -9.66 11.40
CA ASP A 130 -14.66 -8.62 12.16
C ASP A 130 -13.43 -8.08 11.43
N PHE A 131 -12.68 -8.93 10.73
CA PHE A 131 -11.59 -8.51 9.88
C PHE A 131 -12.08 -7.74 8.65
N ARG A 132 -13.18 -8.16 8.01
CA ARG A 132 -13.82 -7.41 6.94
C ARG A 132 -14.23 -6.02 7.39
N GLN A 133 -14.75 -5.87 8.59
CA GLN A 133 -15.10 -4.56 9.18
C GLN A 133 -13.86 -3.69 9.40
N ALA A 134 -12.78 -4.27 9.90
CA ALA A 134 -11.50 -3.57 10.06
C ALA A 134 -10.94 -3.08 8.72
N LEU A 135 -11.03 -3.90 7.67
CA LEU A 135 -10.64 -3.51 6.31
C LEU A 135 -11.51 -2.37 5.77
N ALA A 136 -12.83 -2.48 5.95
CA ALA A 136 -13.79 -1.47 5.49
C ALA A 136 -13.53 -0.09 6.13
N ALA A 137 -13.12 -0.06 7.40
CA ALA A 137 -12.76 1.16 8.11
C ALA A 137 -11.49 1.84 7.58
N LYS A 138 -10.70 1.16 6.76
CA LYS A 138 -9.44 1.63 6.17
C LYS A 138 -9.47 1.69 4.64
N THR A 139 -10.66 1.70 4.04
CA THR A 139 -10.84 1.83 2.60
C THR A 139 -10.29 3.16 2.08
N MET A 140 -9.81 3.16 0.85
CA MET A 140 -9.38 4.38 0.15
C MET A 140 -10.45 5.47 0.27
N LEU A 141 -10.02 6.69 0.57
CA LEU A 141 -10.91 7.86 0.71
C LEU A 141 -11.36 8.41 -0.65
N ALA A 142 -10.52 8.26 -1.68
CA ALA A 142 -10.85 8.60 -3.06
C ALA A 142 -10.88 7.34 -3.93
N GLN A 143 -11.78 7.31 -4.89
CA GLN A 143 -11.95 6.20 -5.84
C GLN A 143 -11.80 6.72 -7.27
N PRO A 144 -11.53 5.83 -8.27
CA PRO A 144 -11.58 6.25 -9.66
C PRO A 144 -12.93 6.90 -9.95
N ASP A 145 -12.91 8.00 -10.67
CA ASP A 145 -14.14 8.61 -11.19
C ASP A 145 -14.94 7.53 -11.92
N GLY A 146 -16.16 7.27 -11.46
CA GLY A 146 -17.05 6.34 -12.12
C GLY A 146 -17.31 6.79 -13.55
N PRO A 147 -17.77 5.89 -14.47
CA PRO A 147 -18.10 6.25 -15.83
C PRO A 147 -19.27 7.25 -15.83
N GLY A 148 -18.96 8.56 -15.81
CA GLY A 148 -19.98 9.62 -15.74
C GLY A 148 -19.48 11.03 -15.47
N ALA A 149 -18.20 11.24 -15.19
CA ALA A 149 -17.66 12.57 -14.93
C ALA A 149 -17.03 13.24 -16.18
N ASN A 150 -17.55 12.96 -17.37
CA ASN A 150 -17.21 13.68 -18.58
C ASN A 150 -18.50 14.21 -19.25
N SER A 151 -19.07 15.24 -18.67
CA SER A 151 -19.97 16.13 -19.41
C SER A 151 -20.19 17.41 -18.60
N ALA A 152 -19.33 18.40 -18.83
CA ALA A 152 -19.73 19.81 -18.80
C ALA A 152 -18.60 20.61 -19.42
N ASP A 153 -18.81 21.00 -20.63
CA ASP A 153 -18.39 22.20 -21.36
C ASP A 153 -17.10 22.91 -20.99
#